data_955b3384af0a87b70ddb289db59b4e3c
#
_entry.id   955b3384af0a87b70ddb289db59b4e3c
#
_cell.length_a   1.000
_cell.length_b   1.000
_cell.length_c   1.000
_cell.angle_alpha   90.00
_cell.angle_beta   90.00
_cell.angle_gamma   90.00
#
_symmetry.space_group_name_H-M   'P 1'
#
loop_
_entity.id
_entity.type
_entity.pdbx_description
1 polymer ?
#
loop_
_entity_poly.entity_id
_entity_poly.type
_entity_poly.pdbx_seq_one_letter_code
_entity_poly.pdbx_strand_id
1 'polypeptide(L)'
;MYKRQVLPDQKTVLKRQGLWEPHWDLHDPAYYRCYVLVNSGDLGLFSATTPLILAKKFTVANYVNFSSTYGQPIIHGKTVSESNADRKRLASEIVNAAQNKVIVTGLDDEIDIKTFTMSNSEKIYTGLIDFVNKEVSNMILGSESMAGATQSYVGSTKAHQDIFRERIEVYRRFIENVMNEQVLPSLVDMGYLPGGLEFKYSNRIEMNNEDRIKLYGLLTDKYEIAPDEVEKEFGIHVGRQLNVLQLTAGLG
;
A
#
# COMPACT_ATOMS: atom_id res chain seq x y z
N MET A 1 -2.64 30.90 6.60
CA MET A 1 -2.39 29.59 5.96
C MET A 1 -3.01 29.63 4.57
N TYR A 2 -2.28 29.22 3.53
CA TYR A 2 -2.80 29.18 2.17
C TYR A 2 -3.35 27.79 1.87
N LYS A 3 -4.43 27.73 1.11
CA LYS A 3 -5.09 26.47 0.75
C LYS A 3 -5.15 26.37 -0.78
N ARG A 4 -4.59 25.30 -1.33
CA ARG A 4 -4.76 24.96 -2.74
C ARG A 4 -6.19 24.49 -2.97
N GLN A 5 -6.84 25.00 -3.99
CA GLN A 5 -8.19 24.60 -4.38
C GLN A 5 -8.24 24.44 -5.90
N VAL A 6 -8.89 23.39 -6.37
CA VAL A 6 -9.22 23.22 -7.79
C VAL A 6 -10.64 23.74 -7.99
N LEU A 7 -10.79 24.70 -8.89
CA LEU A 7 -12.10 25.25 -9.25
C LEU A 7 -12.85 24.31 -10.21
N PRO A 8 -14.17 24.49 -10.39
CA PRO A 8 -14.97 23.70 -11.34
C PRO A 8 -14.49 23.76 -12.78
N ASP A 9 -13.81 24.85 -13.17
CA ASP A 9 -13.16 25.04 -14.48
C ASP A 9 -11.78 24.37 -14.58
N GLN A 10 -11.43 23.49 -13.65
CA GLN A 10 -10.15 22.78 -13.51
C GLN A 10 -8.94 23.68 -13.20
N LYS A 11 -9.12 24.97 -13.01
CA LYS A 11 -8.04 25.86 -12.60
C LYS A 11 -7.60 25.58 -11.17
N THR A 12 -6.30 25.50 -10.98
CA THR A 12 -5.71 25.36 -9.64
C THR A 12 -5.40 26.75 -9.10
N VAL A 13 -6.02 27.09 -7.97
CA VAL A 13 -5.86 28.40 -7.34
C VAL A 13 -5.32 28.27 -5.93
N LEU A 14 -4.58 29.27 -5.48
CA LEU A 14 -4.12 29.39 -4.12
C LEU A 14 -5.00 30.40 -3.38
N LYS A 15 -5.75 29.94 -2.39
CA LYS A 15 -6.65 30.77 -1.59
C LYS A 15 -6.13 30.91 -0.17
N ARG A 16 -6.12 32.14 0.33
CA ARG A 16 -5.82 32.41 1.75
C ARG A 16 -7.02 32.01 2.62
N GLN A 17 -6.80 31.25 3.67
CA GLN A 17 -7.89 30.80 4.54
C GLN A 17 -8.50 31.97 5.31
N GLY A 18 -9.81 32.16 5.20
CA GLY A 18 -10.56 33.14 5.99
C GLY A 18 -10.74 34.54 5.37
N LEU A 19 -10.29 34.78 4.15
CA LEU A 19 -10.45 36.05 3.47
C LEU A 19 -11.27 35.91 2.17
N TRP A 20 -12.12 36.89 1.89
CA TRP A 20 -12.86 37.06 0.63
C TRP A 20 -11.97 37.67 -0.49
N GLU A 21 -10.65 37.57 -0.33
CA GLU A 21 -9.71 38.13 -1.28
C GLU A 21 -9.65 37.31 -2.57
N PRO A 22 -9.30 37.94 -3.71
CA PRO A 22 -9.10 37.26 -4.95
C PRO A 22 -8.06 36.15 -4.77
N HIS A 23 -8.36 34.99 -5.32
CA HIS A 23 -7.44 33.86 -5.36
C HIS A 23 -6.38 34.10 -6.45
N TRP A 24 -5.18 33.61 -6.25
CA TRP A 24 -4.14 33.60 -7.26
C TRP A 24 -4.30 32.39 -8.17
N ASP A 25 -4.45 32.64 -9.45
CA ASP A 25 -4.44 31.59 -10.47
C ASP A 25 -2.99 31.09 -10.63
N LEU A 26 -2.74 29.84 -10.29
CA LEU A 26 -1.41 29.25 -10.40
C LEU A 26 -0.99 28.99 -11.86
N HIS A 27 -1.90 29.14 -12.82
CA HIS A 27 -1.57 29.07 -14.25
C HIS A 27 -1.18 30.43 -14.84
N ASP A 28 -1.25 31.53 -14.06
CA ASP A 28 -0.82 32.83 -14.49
C ASP A 28 0.71 32.85 -14.68
N PRO A 29 1.22 33.24 -15.86
CA PRO A 29 2.65 33.33 -16.13
C PRO A 29 3.44 34.17 -15.13
N ALA A 30 2.80 35.11 -14.43
CA ALA A 30 3.43 35.92 -13.40
C ALA A 30 3.94 35.09 -12.20
N TYR A 31 3.34 33.93 -11.97
CA TYR A 31 3.66 33.08 -10.80
C TYR A 31 4.43 31.81 -11.15
N TYR A 32 4.75 31.54 -12.43
CA TYR A 32 5.36 30.27 -12.85
C TYR A 32 6.70 29.96 -12.15
N ARG A 33 7.40 30.99 -11.66
CA ARG A 33 8.67 30.84 -10.90
C ARG A 33 8.46 30.52 -9.42
N CYS A 34 7.24 30.66 -8.91
CA CYS A 34 6.96 30.57 -7.47
C CYS A 34 6.43 29.21 -7.04
N TYR A 35 6.12 28.33 -7.98
CA TYR A 35 5.55 27.02 -7.71
C TYR A 35 5.88 26.01 -8.81
N VAL A 36 5.80 24.75 -8.46
CA VAL A 36 5.89 23.62 -9.39
C VAL A 36 4.52 22.96 -9.46
N LEU A 37 3.95 22.88 -10.66
CA LEU A 37 2.65 22.28 -10.88
C LEU A 37 2.82 20.86 -11.42
N VAL A 38 2.58 19.88 -10.57
CA VAL A 38 2.71 18.48 -10.91
C VAL A 38 1.32 17.91 -11.16
N ASN A 39 1.08 17.50 -12.41
CA ASN A 39 -0.11 16.73 -12.81
C ASN A 39 -1.44 17.35 -12.32
N SER A 40 -1.68 18.61 -12.63
CA SER A 40 -2.78 19.41 -12.04
C SER A 40 -4.19 18.92 -12.38
N GLY A 41 -4.35 18.15 -13.45
CA GLY A 41 -5.63 17.61 -13.90
C GLY A 41 -5.93 16.19 -13.40
N ASP A 42 -4.98 15.55 -12.74
CA ASP A 42 -5.12 14.17 -12.26
C ASP A 42 -5.33 14.12 -10.74
N LEU A 43 -6.37 13.43 -10.31
CA LEU A 43 -6.66 13.20 -8.89
C LEU A 43 -5.75 12.13 -8.27
N GLY A 44 -4.89 11.51 -9.08
CA GLY A 44 -3.95 10.48 -8.68
C GLY A 44 -4.58 9.10 -8.48
N LEU A 45 -3.74 8.12 -8.19
CA LEU A 45 -4.17 6.72 -7.99
C LEU A 45 -5.22 6.56 -6.90
N PHE A 46 -5.23 7.42 -5.89
CA PHE A 46 -6.20 7.33 -4.79
C PHE A 46 -7.63 7.62 -5.23
N SER A 47 -7.87 8.37 -6.30
CA SER A 47 -9.22 8.59 -6.80
C SER A 47 -9.85 7.29 -7.32
N ALA A 48 -9.08 6.49 -8.04
CA ALA A 48 -9.53 5.19 -8.54
C ALA A 48 -9.68 4.15 -7.42
N THR A 49 -8.85 4.19 -6.37
CA THR A 49 -8.92 3.25 -5.24
C THR A 49 -9.97 3.61 -4.20
N THR A 50 -10.42 4.87 -4.14
CA THR A 50 -11.37 5.35 -3.13
C THR A 50 -12.67 4.53 -3.06
N PRO A 51 -13.38 4.22 -4.15
CA PRO A 51 -14.61 3.42 -4.08
C PRO A 51 -14.36 2.02 -3.55
N LEU A 52 -13.22 1.41 -3.87
CA LEU A 52 -12.83 0.09 -3.35
C LEU A 52 -12.57 0.12 -1.85
N ILE A 53 -11.86 1.14 -1.37
CA ILE A 53 -11.58 1.33 0.05
C ILE A 53 -12.89 1.57 0.84
N LEU A 54 -13.82 2.35 0.29
CA LEU A 54 -15.14 2.57 0.89
C LEU A 54 -15.94 1.27 0.93
N ALA A 55 -15.96 0.50 -0.17
CA ALA A 55 -16.62 -0.80 -0.21
C ALA A 55 -16.08 -1.74 0.88
N LYS A 56 -14.75 -1.83 1.03
CA LYS A 56 -14.12 -2.60 2.12
C LYS A 56 -14.58 -2.13 3.50
N LYS A 57 -14.58 -0.82 3.75
CA LYS A 57 -14.99 -0.25 5.03
C LYS A 57 -16.45 -0.62 5.38
N PHE A 58 -17.36 -0.50 4.41
CA PHE A 58 -18.76 -0.89 4.61
C PHE A 58 -18.90 -2.40 4.79
N THR A 59 -18.15 -3.21 4.05
CA THR A 59 -18.15 -4.67 4.19
C THR A 59 -17.75 -5.10 5.59
N VAL A 60 -16.68 -4.52 6.15
CA VAL A 60 -16.24 -4.82 7.52
C VAL A 60 -17.31 -4.40 8.53
N ALA A 61 -17.92 -3.22 8.39
CA ALA A 61 -19.00 -2.78 9.28
C ALA A 61 -20.22 -3.71 9.22
N ASN A 62 -20.62 -4.12 8.02
CA ASN A 62 -21.73 -5.04 7.82
C ASN A 62 -21.42 -6.43 8.37
N TYR A 63 -20.17 -6.90 8.24
CA TYR A 63 -19.74 -8.18 8.82
C TYR A 63 -19.81 -8.18 10.35
N VAL A 64 -19.37 -7.09 10.99
CA VAL A 64 -19.49 -6.92 12.44
C VAL A 64 -20.97 -6.93 12.89
N ASN A 65 -21.84 -6.17 12.19
CA ASN A 65 -23.27 -6.14 12.48
C ASN A 65 -23.91 -7.52 12.26
N PHE A 66 -23.54 -8.21 11.19
CA PHE A 66 -24.01 -9.55 10.90
C PHE A 66 -23.58 -10.52 11.99
N SER A 67 -22.31 -10.49 12.39
CA SER A 67 -21.77 -11.34 13.46
C SER A 67 -22.45 -11.08 14.80
N SER A 68 -22.72 -9.83 15.14
CA SER A 68 -23.43 -9.49 16.40
C SER A 68 -24.88 -9.93 16.40
N THR A 69 -25.55 -9.89 15.24
CA THR A 69 -26.98 -10.23 15.12
C THR A 69 -27.20 -11.74 15.01
N TYR A 70 -26.38 -12.42 14.22
CA TYR A 70 -26.56 -13.83 13.87
C TYR A 70 -25.54 -14.77 14.51
N GLY A 71 -24.49 -14.21 15.12
CA GLY A 71 -23.48 -14.99 15.83
C GLY A 71 -23.96 -15.57 17.16
N GLN A 72 -25.08 -15.09 17.67
CA GLN A 72 -25.73 -15.63 18.85
C GLN A 72 -26.84 -16.59 18.45
N PRO A 73 -26.96 -17.77 19.11
CA PRO A 73 -28.06 -18.69 18.86
C PRO A 73 -29.40 -18.06 19.25
N ILE A 74 -30.41 -18.23 18.40
CA ILE A 74 -31.77 -17.87 18.75
C ILE A 74 -32.38 -19.01 19.53
N ILE A 75 -32.74 -18.74 20.77
CA ILE A 75 -33.41 -19.70 21.62
C ILE A 75 -34.92 -19.53 21.46
N HIS A 76 -35.58 -20.55 20.97
CA HIS A 76 -37.02 -20.59 20.74
C HIS A 76 -37.67 -21.49 21.77
N GLY A 77 -38.39 -20.91 22.70
CA GLY A 77 -39.20 -21.65 23.67
C GLY A 77 -40.65 -21.81 23.18
N LYS A 78 -41.19 -23.01 23.30
CA LYS A 78 -42.61 -23.32 23.06
C LYS A 78 -43.21 -23.87 24.34
N THR A 79 -44.41 -23.42 24.64
CA THR A 79 -45.22 -23.98 25.75
C THR A 79 -46.66 -24.21 25.26
N VAL A 80 -47.27 -25.24 25.73
CA VAL A 80 -48.68 -25.56 25.43
C VAL A 80 -49.65 -24.65 26.21
N SER A 81 -49.18 -24.04 27.30
CA SER A 81 -49.97 -23.12 28.10
C SER A 81 -50.24 -21.80 27.38
N GLU A 82 -51.50 -21.41 27.32
CA GLU A 82 -51.92 -20.10 26.80
C GLU A 82 -51.75 -18.97 27.83
N SER A 83 -51.42 -19.30 29.08
CA SER A 83 -51.26 -18.31 30.15
C SER A 83 -50.04 -17.39 29.91
N ASN A 84 -50.29 -16.09 30.05
CA ASN A 84 -49.20 -15.11 29.99
C ASN A 84 -48.15 -15.26 31.12
N ALA A 85 -48.59 -15.83 32.26
CA ALA A 85 -47.70 -16.10 33.38
C ALA A 85 -46.69 -17.18 33.04
N ASP A 86 -47.13 -18.27 32.41
CA ASP A 86 -46.26 -19.39 32.02
C ASP A 86 -45.29 -19.01 30.90
N ARG A 87 -45.76 -18.21 29.94
CA ARG A 87 -44.90 -17.66 28.89
C ARG A 87 -43.80 -16.76 29.45
N LYS A 88 -44.11 -15.91 30.44
CA LYS A 88 -43.11 -15.06 31.11
C LYS A 88 -42.14 -15.88 31.95
N ARG A 89 -42.65 -16.93 32.63
CA ARG A 89 -41.81 -17.87 33.39
C ARG A 89 -40.81 -18.54 32.45
N LEU A 90 -41.28 -19.17 31.37
CA LEU A 90 -40.40 -19.81 30.37
C LEU A 90 -39.39 -18.84 29.79
N ALA A 91 -39.78 -17.62 29.45
CA ALA A 91 -38.88 -16.59 28.95
C ALA A 91 -37.77 -16.23 29.97
N SER A 92 -38.16 -16.09 31.27
CA SER A 92 -37.15 -15.81 32.32
C SER A 92 -36.22 -16.99 32.57
N GLU A 93 -36.70 -18.21 32.46
CA GLU A 93 -35.88 -19.45 32.58
C GLU A 93 -34.88 -19.55 31.42
N ILE A 94 -35.29 -19.23 30.18
CA ILE A 94 -34.40 -19.18 29.01
C ILE A 94 -33.31 -18.12 29.19
N VAL A 95 -33.64 -16.92 29.66
CA VAL A 95 -32.65 -15.86 29.92
C VAL A 95 -31.66 -16.27 31.00
N ASN A 96 -32.15 -16.86 32.10
CA ASN A 96 -31.32 -17.37 33.20
C ASN A 96 -30.43 -18.54 32.73
N ALA A 97 -30.96 -19.40 31.89
CA ALA A 97 -30.24 -20.51 31.31
C ALA A 97 -29.11 -20.07 30.37
N ALA A 98 -29.33 -19.04 29.59
CA ALA A 98 -28.28 -18.44 28.74
C ALA A 98 -27.09 -17.94 29.57
N GLN A 99 -27.35 -17.47 30.80
CA GLN A 99 -26.28 -17.01 31.73
C GLN A 99 -25.62 -18.18 32.47
N ASN A 100 -26.40 -19.14 32.94
CA ASN A 100 -25.94 -20.23 33.84
C ASN A 100 -25.66 -21.55 33.11
N LYS A 101 -25.94 -21.63 31.81
CA LYS A 101 -25.80 -22.87 30.98
C LYS A 101 -26.58 -24.08 31.47
N VAL A 102 -27.63 -23.86 32.27
CA VAL A 102 -28.53 -24.89 32.78
C VAL A 102 -29.95 -24.52 32.43
N ILE A 103 -30.69 -25.46 31.81
CA ILE A 103 -32.10 -25.30 31.47
C ILE A 103 -32.85 -26.39 32.18
N VAL A 104 -33.91 -26.01 32.87
CA VAL A 104 -34.88 -26.95 33.47
C VAL A 104 -36.25 -26.64 32.89
N THR A 105 -36.82 -27.55 32.10
CA THR A 105 -38.11 -27.40 31.43
C THR A 105 -39.16 -28.29 32.09
N GLY A 106 -40.42 -27.84 32.02
CA GLY A 106 -41.57 -28.67 32.34
C GLY A 106 -41.83 -29.75 31.27
N LEU A 107 -42.67 -30.72 31.56
CA LEU A 107 -43.01 -31.82 30.62
C LEU A 107 -43.65 -31.30 29.33
N ASP A 108 -44.29 -30.12 29.38
CA ASP A 108 -45.03 -29.52 28.27
C ASP A 108 -44.28 -28.37 27.59
N ASP A 109 -43.03 -28.10 28.02
CA ASP A 109 -42.22 -27.02 27.50
C ASP A 109 -41.10 -27.60 26.59
N GLU A 110 -40.96 -27.07 25.38
CA GLU A 110 -39.92 -27.41 24.40
C GLU A 110 -39.00 -26.22 24.16
N ILE A 111 -37.70 -26.43 24.21
CA ILE A 111 -36.69 -25.43 23.88
C ILE A 111 -35.90 -25.89 22.67
N ASP A 112 -35.96 -25.12 21.61
CA ASP A 112 -35.23 -25.33 20.36
C ASP A 112 -34.15 -24.25 20.22
N ILE A 113 -32.90 -24.66 20.07
CA ILE A 113 -31.77 -23.76 19.88
C ILE A 113 -31.45 -23.71 18.38
N LYS A 114 -31.85 -22.61 17.72
CA LYS A 114 -31.57 -22.40 16.32
C LYS A 114 -30.27 -21.62 16.15
N THR A 115 -29.25 -22.31 15.66
CA THR A 115 -28.00 -21.70 15.24
C THR A 115 -28.05 -21.45 13.75
N PHE A 116 -27.73 -20.21 13.34
CA PHE A 116 -27.54 -19.93 11.92
C PHE A 116 -26.18 -20.49 11.47
N THR A 117 -26.20 -21.35 10.44
CA THR A 117 -24.96 -21.88 9.86
C THR A 117 -24.30 -20.79 9.04
N MET A 118 -23.24 -20.17 9.59
CA MET A 118 -22.57 -19.00 9.02
C MET A 118 -21.63 -19.32 7.84
N SER A 119 -21.41 -20.60 7.51
CA SER A 119 -20.31 -21.04 6.64
C SER A 119 -20.23 -20.40 5.26
N ASN A 120 -21.37 -19.99 4.68
CA ASN A 120 -21.38 -19.35 3.38
C ASN A 120 -21.39 -17.80 3.46
N SER A 121 -21.96 -17.25 4.53
CA SER A 121 -22.04 -15.79 4.69
C SER A 121 -20.67 -15.18 5.02
N GLU A 122 -19.86 -15.87 5.82
CA GLU A 122 -18.48 -15.47 6.12
C GLU A 122 -17.63 -15.37 4.85
N LYS A 123 -17.77 -16.34 3.94
CA LYS A 123 -17.03 -16.37 2.68
C LYS A 123 -17.37 -15.19 1.75
N ILE A 124 -18.59 -14.66 1.82
CA ILE A 124 -18.99 -13.50 1.03
C ILE A 124 -18.24 -12.26 1.50
N TYR A 125 -18.19 -12.03 2.81
CA TYR A 125 -17.51 -10.86 3.37
C TYR A 125 -15.99 -10.95 3.21
N THR A 126 -15.39 -12.09 3.54
CA THR A 126 -13.95 -12.30 3.39
C THR A 126 -13.54 -12.26 1.92
N GLY A 127 -14.30 -12.89 1.02
CA GLY A 127 -14.05 -12.86 -0.41
C GLY A 127 -14.07 -11.44 -1.00
N LEU A 128 -15.01 -10.58 -0.55
CA LEU A 128 -15.03 -9.19 -1.00
C LEU A 128 -13.84 -8.38 -0.45
N ILE A 129 -13.45 -8.61 0.80
CA ILE A 129 -12.27 -7.96 1.39
C ILE A 129 -11.01 -8.37 0.62
N ASP A 130 -10.86 -9.66 0.33
CA ASP A 130 -9.71 -10.18 -0.42
C ASP A 130 -9.68 -9.65 -1.85
N PHE A 131 -10.83 -9.60 -2.52
CA PHE A 131 -10.96 -8.98 -3.84
C PHE A 131 -10.49 -7.52 -3.82
N VAL A 132 -10.99 -6.72 -2.88
CA VAL A 132 -10.58 -5.31 -2.78
C VAL A 132 -9.09 -5.17 -2.49
N ASN A 133 -8.53 -6.00 -1.60
CA ASN A 133 -7.09 -5.97 -1.31
C ASN A 133 -6.26 -6.25 -2.56
N LYS A 134 -6.66 -7.24 -3.36
CA LYS A 134 -6.00 -7.60 -4.62
C LYS A 134 -6.07 -6.46 -5.63
N GLU A 135 -7.26 -5.88 -5.85
CA GLU A 135 -7.44 -4.78 -6.78
C GLU A 135 -6.65 -3.53 -6.37
N VAL A 136 -6.66 -3.16 -5.09
CA VAL A 136 -5.85 -2.03 -4.58
C VAL A 136 -4.35 -2.32 -4.76
N SER A 137 -3.92 -3.56 -4.49
CA SER A 137 -2.53 -3.99 -4.70
C SER A 137 -2.12 -3.90 -6.18
N ASN A 138 -2.98 -4.39 -7.08
CA ASN A 138 -2.76 -4.29 -8.53
C ASN A 138 -2.66 -2.84 -9.00
N MET A 139 -3.52 -1.97 -8.50
CA MET A 139 -3.50 -0.55 -8.86
C MET A 139 -2.24 0.17 -8.38
N ILE A 140 -1.77 -0.11 -7.17
CA ILE A 140 -0.64 0.60 -6.56
C ILE A 140 0.69 -0.05 -6.92
N LEU A 141 0.81 -1.36 -6.76
CA LEU A 141 2.06 -2.11 -6.93
C LEU A 141 2.22 -2.74 -8.32
N GLY A 142 1.13 -2.88 -9.07
CA GLY A 142 1.10 -3.55 -10.37
C GLY A 142 0.93 -5.05 -10.29
N SER A 143 0.88 -5.64 -9.09
CA SER A 143 0.67 -7.07 -8.93
C SER A 143 0.07 -7.46 -7.57
N GLU A 144 -0.68 -8.55 -7.54
CA GLU A 144 -1.29 -9.10 -6.32
C GLU A 144 -0.26 -9.66 -5.34
N SER A 145 0.81 -10.27 -5.84
CA SER A 145 1.71 -11.08 -5.02
C SER A 145 2.65 -10.26 -4.14
N MET A 146 2.80 -8.96 -4.39
CA MET A 146 3.60 -8.07 -3.55
C MET A 146 2.93 -7.76 -2.20
N ALA A 147 1.62 -7.99 -2.07
CA ALA A 147 0.85 -7.65 -0.86
C ALA A 147 0.67 -8.82 0.14
N GLY A 148 1.41 -9.91 0.01
CA GLY A 148 1.40 -10.99 1.00
C GLY A 148 0.80 -12.32 0.55
N ALA A 149 0.93 -12.69 -0.71
CA ALA A 149 0.59 -14.04 -1.16
C ALA A 149 1.53 -15.06 -0.53
N THR A 150 1.00 -15.86 0.36
CA THR A 150 1.72 -16.89 1.15
C THR A 150 2.21 -18.08 0.32
N GLN A 151 1.90 -18.13 -0.96
CA GLN A 151 2.28 -19.20 -1.89
C GLN A 151 2.60 -18.62 -3.28
N SER A 152 3.77 -18.02 -3.44
CA SER A 152 4.24 -17.73 -4.79
C SER A 152 5.43 -18.63 -5.14
N TYR A 153 5.32 -19.33 -6.26
CA TYR A 153 6.46 -19.99 -6.89
C TYR A 153 7.55 -18.96 -7.17
N VAL A 154 8.81 -19.32 -6.94
CA VAL A 154 9.98 -18.45 -7.10
C VAL A 154 10.01 -17.72 -8.46
N GLY A 155 9.51 -18.34 -9.53
CA GLY A 155 9.39 -17.74 -10.86
C GLY A 155 8.36 -16.62 -10.95
N SER A 156 7.23 -16.74 -10.26
CA SER A 156 6.19 -15.70 -10.24
C SER A 156 6.65 -14.49 -9.44
N THR A 157 7.42 -14.68 -8.39
CA THR A 157 7.97 -13.60 -7.56
C THR A 157 8.90 -12.69 -8.37
N LYS A 158 9.72 -13.26 -9.26
CA LYS A 158 10.62 -12.48 -10.12
C LYS A 158 9.84 -11.62 -11.13
N ALA A 159 8.84 -12.20 -11.81
CA ALA A 159 8.00 -11.46 -12.73
C ALA A 159 7.27 -10.29 -12.06
N HIS A 160 6.77 -10.49 -10.85
CA HIS A 160 6.11 -9.43 -10.07
C HIS A 160 7.08 -8.33 -9.63
N GLN A 161 8.33 -8.69 -9.28
CA GLN A 161 9.39 -7.72 -8.99
C GLN A 161 9.74 -6.89 -10.23
N ASP A 162 9.78 -7.49 -11.40
CA ASP A 162 10.09 -6.79 -12.65
C ASP A 162 8.99 -5.78 -12.99
N ILE A 163 7.70 -6.15 -12.87
CA ILE A 163 6.57 -5.22 -13.03
C ILE A 163 6.66 -4.05 -12.04
N PHE A 164 7.00 -4.33 -10.79
CA PHE A 164 7.17 -3.28 -9.78
C PHE A 164 8.34 -2.34 -10.12
N ARG A 165 9.46 -2.88 -10.60
CA ARG A 165 10.61 -2.08 -11.08
C ARG A 165 10.23 -1.20 -12.26
N GLU A 166 9.49 -1.73 -13.23
CA GLU A 166 9.00 -0.94 -14.37
C GLU A 166 8.12 0.23 -13.91
N ARG A 167 7.26 0.03 -12.90
CA ARG A 167 6.49 1.14 -12.31
C ARG A 167 7.38 2.18 -11.64
N ILE A 168 8.38 1.77 -10.89
CA ILE A 168 9.35 2.69 -10.30
C ILE A 168 10.03 3.52 -11.39
N GLU A 169 10.42 2.91 -12.52
CA GLU A 169 11.03 3.63 -13.64
C GLU A 169 10.08 4.67 -14.26
N VAL A 170 8.78 4.37 -14.35
CA VAL A 170 7.80 5.37 -14.81
C VAL A 170 7.76 6.57 -13.87
N TYR A 171 7.75 6.36 -12.55
CA TYR A 171 7.78 7.45 -11.58
C TYR A 171 9.11 8.21 -11.57
N ARG A 172 10.24 7.53 -11.76
CA ARG A 172 11.56 8.18 -11.91
C ARG A 172 11.56 9.13 -13.10
N ARG A 173 11.14 8.67 -14.27
CA ARG A 173 11.03 9.52 -15.49
C ARG A 173 10.08 10.69 -15.28
N PHE A 174 8.96 10.46 -14.61
CA PHE A 174 8.03 11.53 -14.28
C PHE A 174 8.68 12.61 -13.42
N ILE A 175 9.43 12.22 -12.38
CA ILE A 175 10.16 13.17 -11.52
C ILE A 175 11.29 13.84 -12.30
N GLU A 176 12.04 13.11 -13.13
CA GLU A 176 13.08 13.70 -14.00
C GLU A 176 12.51 14.80 -14.90
N ASN A 177 11.38 14.54 -15.53
CA ASN A 177 10.71 15.53 -16.37
C ASN A 177 10.30 16.77 -15.57
N VAL A 178 9.67 16.60 -14.41
CA VAL A 178 9.28 17.72 -13.54
C VAL A 178 10.50 18.52 -13.09
N MET A 179 11.57 17.83 -12.71
CA MET A 179 12.83 18.50 -12.29
C MET A 179 13.46 19.29 -13.43
N ASN A 180 13.57 18.67 -14.62
CA ASN A 180 14.25 19.27 -15.76
C ASN A 180 13.41 20.35 -16.47
N GLU A 181 12.08 20.20 -16.50
CA GLU A 181 11.21 21.13 -17.22
C GLU A 181 10.73 22.33 -16.37
N GLN A 182 10.62 22.14 -15.05
CA GLN A 182 10.03 23.16 -14.18
C GLN A 182 10.98 23.65 -13.07
N VAL A 183 11.62 22.73 -12.34
CA VAL A 183 12.40 23.10 -11.15
C VAL A 183 13.73 23.71 -11.53
N LEU A 184 14.53 23.02 -12.34
CA LEU A 184 15.86 23.51 -12.72
C LEU A 184 15.81 24.83 -13.50
N PRO A 185 14.95 25.01 -14.51
CA PRO A 185 14.85 26.30 -15.19
C PRO A 185 14.48 27.45 -14.25
N SER A 186 13.55 27.22 -13.32
CA SER A 186 13.16 28.24 -12.35
C SER A 186 14.31 28.63 -11.41
N LEU A 187 15.12 27.66 -10.96
CA LEU A 187 16.28 27.92 -10.11
C LEU A 187 17.42 28.62 -10.86
N VAL A 188 17.62 28.30 -12.14
CA VAL A 188 18.58 29.00 -13.01
C VAL A 188 18.15 30.43 -13.23
N ASP A 189 16.88 30.68 -13.54
CA ASP A 189 16.31 32.01 -13.73
C ASP A 189 16.39 32.89 -12.49
N MET A 190 16.28 32.28 -11.30
CA MET A 190 16.46 32.95 -10.00
C MET A 190 17.95 33.18 -9.64
N GLY A 191 18.88 32.64 -10.41
CA GLY A 191 20.32 32.76 -10.15
C GLY A 191 20.88 31.85 -9.08
N TYR A 192 20.13 30.83 -8.63
CA TYR A 192 20.61 29.86 -7.63
C TYR A 192 21.51 28.78 -8.22
N LEU A 193 21.31 28.43 -9.50
CA LEU A 193 22.05 27.38 -10.18
C LEU A 193 22.62 27.89 -11.51
N PRO A 194 23.79 27.37 -11.95
CA PRO A 194 24.29 27.63 -13.30
C PRO A 194 23.41 26.93 -14.34
N GLY A 195 23.36 27.49 -15.56
CA GLY A 195 22.65 26.87 -16.68
C GLY A 195 23.29 25.57 -17.16
N GLY A 196 22.50 24.75 -17.86
CA GLY A 196 23.00 23.51 -18.48
C GLY A 196 23.05 22.30 -17.57
N LEU A 197 22.44 22.36 -16.40
CA LEU A 197 22.30 21.21 -15.49
C LEU A 197 21.13 20.32 -15.92
N GLU A 198 21.33 19.01 -15.80
CA GLU A 198 20.31 17.99 -16.03
C GLU A 198 20.20 17.10 -14.79
N PHE A 199 18.98 16.87 -14.33
CA PHE A 199 18.70 15.93 -13.27
C PHE A 199 18.43 14.54 -13.87
N LYS A 200 19.16 13.54 -13.41
CA LYS A 200 18.95 12.12 -13.76
C LYS A 200 19.08 11.26 -12.55
N TYR A 201 18.22 10.24 -12.45
CA TYR A 201 18.43 9.17 -11.49
C TYR A 201 19.64 8.34 -11.90
N SER A 202 20.42 7.92 -10.92
CA SER A 202 21.51 6.97 -11.16
C SER A 202 20.93 5.63 -11.64
N ASN A 203 21.37 5.17 -12.81
CA ASN A 203 21.04 3.85 -13.36
C ASN A 203 21.80 2.72 -12.68
N ARG A 204 22.11 2.85 -11.39
CA ARG A 204 22.70 1.73 -10.65
C ARG A 204 21.72 0.58 -10.67
N ILE A 205 22.12 -0.50 -11.31
CA ILE A 205 21.38 -1.77 -11.27
C ILE A 205 21.38 -2.21 -9.81
N GLU A 206 20.21 -2.25 -9.19
CA GLU A 206 20.04 -2.83 -7.85
C GLU A 206 20.23 -4.35 -7.95
N MET A 207 21.48 -4.77 -7.97
CA MET A 207 21.84 -6.17 -7.85
C MET A 207 21.90 -6.56 -6.38
N ASN A 208 21.53 -7.81 -6.08
CA ASN A 208 21.82 -8.36 -4.77
C ASN A 208 23.35 -8.46 -4.59
N ASN A 209 23.83 -8.54 -3.37
CA ASN A 209 25.26 -8.54 -3.09
C ASN A 209 26.00 -9.70 -3.78
N GLU A 210 25.36 -10.86 -3.95
CA GLU A 210 25.94 -12.03 -4.61
C GLU A 210 26.14 -11.79 -6.11
N ASP A 211 25.15 -11.22 -6.78
CA ASP A 211 25.23 -10.92 -8.21
C ASP A 211 26.23 -9.78 -8.48
N ARG A 212 26.34 -8.80 -7.57
CA ARG A 212 27.35 -7.74 -7.61
C ARG A 212 28.76 -8.33 -7.52
N ILE A 213 29.01 -9.20 -6.55
CA ILE A 213 30.32 -9.85 -6.38
C ILE A 213 30.69 -10.66 -7.63
N LYS A 214 29.71 -11.42 -8.19
CA LYS A 214 29.94 -12.18 -9.42
C LYS A 214 30.25 -11.27 -10.62
N LEU A 215 29.49 -10.17 -10.77
CA LEU A 215 29.73 -9.20 -11.84
C LEU A 215 31.13 -8.58 -11.73
N TYR A 216 31.51 -8.13 -10.53
CA TYR A 216 32.84 -7.58 -10.30
C TYR A 216 33.94 -8.60 -10.53
N GLY A 217 33.78 -9.86 -10.14
CA GLY A 217 34.70 -10.95 -10.45
C GLY A 217 34.91 -11.12 -11.96
N LEU A 218 33.79 -11.12 -12.74
CA LEU A 218 33.87 -11.22 -14.20
C LEU A 218 34.48 -9.98 -14.88
N LEU A 219 34.27 -8.79 -14.29
CA LEU A 219 34.87 -7.56 -14.80
C LEU A 219 36.35 -7.47 -14.51
N THR A 220 36.80 -7.85 -13.31
CA THR A 220 38.24 -7.87 -12.93
C THR A 220 39.04 -8.89 -13.71
N ASP A 221 38.41 -9.96 -14.22
CA ASP A 221 39.06 -10.93 -15.10
C ASP A 221 39.35 -10.38 -16.50
N LYS A 222 38.57 -9.38 -16.95
CA LYS A 222 38.67 -8.84 -18.33
C LYS A 222 39.17 -7.41 -18.42
N TYR A 223 39.01 -6.63 -17.35
CA TYR A 223 39.33 -5.21 -17.32
C TYR A 223 40.07 -4.84 -16.05
N GLU A 224 41.02 -3.90 -16.14
CA GLU A 224 41.59 -3.26 -14.97
C GLU A 224 40.57 -2.28 -14.36
N ILE A 225 40.10 -2.59 -13.16
CA ILE A 225 39.20 -1.70 -12.41
C ILE A 225 40.05 -0.93 -11.40
N ALA A 226 39.87 0.40 -11.37
CA ALA A 226 40.61 1.24 -10.42
C ALA A 226 40.22 0.87 -8.97
N PRO A 227 41.15 0.76 -8.04
CA PRO A 227 40.86 0.45 -6.62
C PRO A 227 39.83 1.40 -6.00
N ASP A 228 39.87 2.68 -6.39
CA ASP A 228 38.94 3.71 -5.91
C ASP A 228 37.47 3.44 -6.32
N GLU A 229 37.25 2.77 -7.46
CA GLU A 229 35.91 2.39 -7.90
C GLU A 229 35.38 1.21 -7.08
N VAL A 230 36.25 0.24 -6.75
CA VAL A 230 35.89 -0.88 -5.88
C VAL A 230 35.59 -0.39 -4.46
N GLU A 231 36.39 0.55 -3.96
CA GLU A 231 36.17 1.17 -2.64
C GLU A 231 34.83 1.93 -2.58
N LYS A 232 34.52 2.72 -3.59
CA LYS A 232 33.23 3.45 -3.68
C LYS A 232 32.03 2.53 -3.77
N GLU A 233 32.18 1.38 -4.42
CA GLU A 233 31.05 0.47 -4.66
C GLU A 233 30.80 -0.46 -3.48
N PHE A 234 31.85 -0.96 -2.83
CA PHE A 234 31.77 -1.95 -1.74
C PHE A 234 32.03 -1.36 -0.35
N GLY A 235 32.54 -0.13 -0.26
CA GLY A 235 32.90 0.50 1.02
C GLY A 235 34.08 -0.17 1.71
N ILE A 236 34.92 -0.92 0.97
CA ILE A 236 36.07 -1.68 1.48
C ILE A 236 37.34 -1.01 0.98
N HIS A 237 38.23 -0.62 1.90
CA HIS A 237 39.52 -0.06 1.52
C HIS A 237 40.38 -1.13 0.85
N VAL A 238 40.66 -0.94 -0.44
CA VAL A 238 41.49 -1.88 -1.25
C VAL A 238 42.91 -1.41 -1.21
N GLY A 239 43.76 -2.16 -0.50
CA GLY A 239 45.19 -1.93 -0.44
C GLY A 239 45.92 -2.28 -1.76
N ARG A 240 47.22 -2.04 -1.78
CA ARG A 240 48.08 -2.28 -2.94
C ARG A 240 48.02 -3.75 -3.37
N GLN A 241 47.87 -4.00 -4.67
CA GLN A 241 47.88 -5.35 -5.27
C GLN A 241 49.11 -6.13 -4.84
N LEU A 242 48.89 -7.29 -4.22
CA LEU A 242 49.99 -8.22 -3.92
C LEU A 242 50.50 -8.80 -5.23
N ASN A 243 51.74 -8.46 -5.62
CA ASN A 243 52.39 -9.07 -6.76
C ASN A 243 52.66 -10.55 -6.44
N VAL A 244 51.90 -11.44 -7.07
CA VAL A 244 52.00 -12.91 -6.91
C VAL A 244 53.44 -13.42 -7.18
N LEU A 245 54.26 -12.68 -7.93
CA LEU A 245 55.66 -12.96 -8.20
C LEU A 245 56.59 -12.79 -6.99
N GLN A 246 56.16 -12.12 -5.92
CA GLN A 246 56.99 -11.98 -4.70
C GLN A 246 56.78 -13.10 -3.68
N LEU A 247 55.69 -13.88 -3.81
CA LEU A 247 55.41 -15.01 -2.92
C LEU A 247 56.19 -16.28 -3.28
N THR A 248 56.69 -16.40 -4.52
CA THR A 248 57.52 -17.53 -4.96
C THR A 248 59.04 -17.33 -4.73
N ALA A 249 59.45 -16.10 -4.44
CA ALA A 249 60.86 -15.78 -4.18
C ALA A 249 61.32 -15.93 -2.71
N GLY A 250 60.35 -16.22 -1.80
CA GLY A 250 60.62 -16.36 -0.35
C GLY A 250 60.65 -17.80 0.17
N LEU A 251 60.62 -18.81 -0.70
CA LEU A 251 60.64 -20.24 -0.35
C LEU A 251 61.84 -20.98 -1.04
N GLY A 252 62.96 -20.29 -1.17
CA GLY A 252 64.20 -20.86 -1.60
C GLY A 252 65.27 -20.77 -0.52
#